data_6508d9520192c99f424fa314a98b4ecf
#
_entry.id   6508d9520192c99f424fa314a98b4ecf
#
_cell.length_a   1.000
_cell.length_b   1.000
_cell.length_c   1.000
_cell.angle_alpha   90.00
_cell.angle_beta   90.00
_cell.angle_gamma   90.00
#
_symmetry.space_group_name_H-M   'P 1'
#
loop_
_entity.id
_entity.type
_entity.pdbx_description
1 polymer ?
#
loop_
_entity_poly.entity_id
_entity_poly.type
_entity_poly.pdbx_seq_one_letter_code
_entity_poly.pdbx_strand_id
1 'polypeptide(L)'
;MIQKEKIESLFDKWTMKLRLIPDWDITLQWIEDPSWNKTGDIKIDCTDKKAIVLLNAVSPKQENLEEVLVHELMHLKLYPLDQVTEALIQSNFEEGSNGYKLAYHGFFETLEQTVEELTKCFLLEFGENKNLSFGRCGTQKTFTELYDGLNNLE
;
A
#
# COMPACT_ATOMS: atom_id res chain seq x y z
N MET A 1 0.86 -9.00 -22.43
CA MET A 1 0.62 -10.28 -21.71
C MET A 1 1.44 -10.23 -20.41
N ILE A 2 0.79 -10.42 -19.26
CA ILE A 2 1.46 -10.39 -17.95
C ILE A 2 2.36 -11.61 -17.83
N GLN A 3 3.62 -11.39 -17.51
CA GLN A 3 4.59 -12.48 -17.29
C GLN A 3 4.50 -12.91 -15.81
N LYS A 4 3.52 -13.73 -15.48
CA LYS A 4 3.26 -14.18 -14.10
C LYS A 4 4.50 -14.79 -13.44
N GLU A 5 5.18 -15.70 -14.13
CA GLU A 5 6.40 -16.37 -13.64
C GLU A 5 7.52 -15.37 -13.28
N LYS A 6 7.65 -14.30 -14.04
CA LYS A 6 8.62 -13.25 -13.73
C LYS A 6 8.25 -12.51 -12.43
N ILE A 7 6.98 -12.20 -12.24
CA ILE A 7 6.50 -11.52 -11.03
C ILE A 7 6.62 -12.44 -9.80
N GLU A 8 6.39 -13.73 -9.95
CA GLU A 8 6.60 -14.71 -8.88
C GLU A 8 8.09 -14.78 -8.46
N SER A 9 9.01 -14.75 -9.41
CA SER A 9 10.44 -14.66 -9.10
C SER A 9 10.81 -13.34 -8.43
N LEU A 10 10.19 -12.23 -8.83
CA LEU A 10 10.37 -10.94 -8.17
C LEU A 10 9.77 -10.91 -6.76
N PHE A 11 8.66 -11.60 -6.54
CA PHE A 11 8.06 -11.76 -5.23
C PHE A 11 9.03 -12.42 -4.24
N ASP A 12 9.65 -13.53 -4.62
CA ASP A 12 10.65 -14.22 -3.80
C ASP A 12 11.85 -13.30 -3.51
N LYS A 13 12.36 -12.61 -4.53
CA LYS A 13 13.45 -11.64 -4.39
C LYS A 13 13.12 -10.53 -3.40
N TRP A 14 11.93 -9.92 -3.52
CA TRP A 14 11.55 -8.76 -2.72
C TRP A 14 11.16 -9.10 -1.30
N THR A 15 10.50 -10.23 -1.04
CA THR A 15 10.19 -10.69 0.31
C THR A 15 11.47 -10.95 1.13
N MET A 16 12.50 -11.49 0.49
CA MET A 16 13.82 -11.65 1.12
C MET A 16 14.54 -10.30 1.30
N LYS A 17 14.56 -9.45 0.27
CA LYS A 17 15.29 -8.17 0.29
C LYS A 17 14.70 -7.19 1.31
N LEU A 18 13.39 -7.15 1.46
CA LEU A 18 12.70 -6.38 2.49
C LEU A 18 12.75 -7.05 3.87
N ARG A 19 13.40 -8.21 4.00
CA ARG A 19 13.51 -8.97 5.25
C ARG A 19 12.13 -9.25 5.88
N LEU A 20 11.18 -9.64 5.05
CA LEU A 20 9.87 -10.08 5.51
C LEU A 20 9.89 -11.58 5.84
N ILE A 21 10.64 -12.36 5.07
CA ILE A 21 10.90 -13.76 5.35
C ILE A 21 12.19 -13.86 6.21
N PRO A 22 12.24 -14.68 7.28
CA PRO A 22 11.27 -15.70 7.66
C PRO A 22 10.18 -15.25 8.65
N ASP A 23 10.05 -13.97 8.95
CA ASP A 23 9.16 -13.49 10.00
C ASP A 23 7.67 -13.60 9.64
N TRP A 24 7.35 -13.63 8.36
CA TRP A 24 6.00 -13.69 7.80
C TRP A 24 5.83 -14.86 6.84
N ASP A 25 4.67 -15.51 6.90
CA ASP A 25 4.19 -16.43 5.87
C ASP A 25 3.41 -15.61 4.83
N ILE A 26 4.03 -15.39 3.66
CA ILE A 26 3.49 -14.51 2.64
C ILE A 26 3.21 -15.31 1.37
N THR A 27 2.03 -15.13 0.79
CA THR A 27 1.67 -15.73 -0.49
C THR A 27 1.29 -14.67 -1.51
N LEU A 28 1.51 -14.99 -2.80
CA LEU A 28 1.07 -14.18 -3.93
C LEU A 28 -0.13 -14.85 -4.59
N GLN A 29 -1.20 -14.08 -4.81
CA GLN A 29 -2.40 -14.55 -5.49
C GLN A 29 -2.76 -13.63 -6.66
N TRP A 30 -3.06 -14.23 -7.79
CA TRP A 30 -3.57 -13.54 -8.97
C TRP A 30 -5.09 -13.45 -8.95
N ILE A 31 -5.61 -12.24 -9.14
CA ILE A 31 -7.06 -12.00 -9.25
C ILE A 31 -7.44 -11.95 -10.73
N GLU A 32 -8.28 -12.89 -11.15
CA GLU A 32 -8.77 -13.03 -12.52
C GLU A 32 -10.21 -12.52 -12.70
N ASP A 33 -10.64 -11.61 -11.84
CA ASP A 33 -11.96 -10.98 -11.88
C ASP A 33 -11.90 -9.65 -12.64
N PRO A 34 -12.57 -9.53 -13.81
CA PRO A 34 -12.61 -8.29 -14.57
C PRO A 34 -13.29 -7.12 -13.85
N SER A 35 -14.12 -7.39 -12.83
CA SER A 35 -14.78 -6.37 -12.02
C SER A 35 -13.89 -5.79 -10.92
N TRP A 36 -12.75 -6.43 -10.65
CA TRP A 36 -11.81 -5.97 -9.62
C TRP A 36 -11.01 -4.77 -10.11
N ASN A 37 -11.29 -3.60 -9.51
CA ASN A 37 -10.75 -2.31 -9.96
C ASN A 37 -9.42 -1.89 -9.35
N LYS A 38 -8.83 -2.69 -8.48
CA LYS A 38 -7.48 -2.45 -7.94
C LYS A 38 -6.43 -3.06 -8.85
N THR A 39 -5.21 -2.55 -8.79
CA THR A 39 -4.04 -3.15 -9.45
C THR A 39 -3.35 -4.14 -8.54
N GLY A 40 -3.22 -3.79 -7.27
CA GLY A 40 -2.73 -4.62 -6.18
C GLY A 40 -3.54 -4.39 -4.91
N ASP A 41 -3.36 -5.28 -3.95
CA ASP A 41 -3.89 -5.17 -2.58
C ASP A 41 -3.09 -6.12 -1.69
N ILE A 42 -3.12 -5.91 -0.38
CA ILE A 42 -2.55 -6.85 0.58
C ILE A 42 -3.53 -7.13 1.71
N LYS A 43 -3.64 -8.40 2.10
CA LYS A 43 -4.38 -8.85 3.27
C LYS A 43 -3.40 -9.30 4.32
N ILE A 44 -3.54 -8.80 5.54
CA ILE A 44 -2.57 -9.00 6.61
C ILE A 44 -3.27 -9.54 7.85
N ASP A 45 -2.75 -10.65 8.37
CA ASP A 45 -3.11 -11.22 9.67
C ASP A 45 -1.89 -11.12 10.59
N CYS A 46 -1.93 -10.15 11.49
CA CYS A 46 -0.87 -9.92 12.46
C CYS A 46 -0.75 -11.01 13.50
N THR A 47 -1.84 -11.69 13.83
CA THR A 47 -1.87 -12.70 14.89
C THR A 47 -1.08 -13.91 14.47
N ASP A 48 -1.33 -14.38 13.25
CA ASP A 48 -0.64 -15.54 12.67
C ASP A 48 0.59 -15.17 11.82
N LYS A 49 0.87 -13.87 11.68
CA LYS A 49 1.92 -13.35 10.79
C LYS A 49 1.81 -13.88 9.37
N LYS A 50 0.60 -13.83 8.84
CA LYS A 50 0.29 -14.22 7.46
C LYS A 50 -0.09 -13.02 6.62
N ALA A 51 0.31 -13.03 5.37
CA ALA A 51 -0.11 -12.02 4.41
C ALA A 51 -0.36 -12.62 3.04
N ILE A 52 -1.32 -12.04 2.31
CA ILE A 52 -1.60 -12.40 0.92
C ILE A 52 -1.50 -11.14 0.08
N VAL A 53 -0.55 -11.11 -0.83
CA VAL A 53 -0.45 -10.06 -1.85
C VAL A 53 -1.35 -10.46 -3.02
N LEU A 54 -2.24 -9.55 -3.41
CA LEU A 54 -3.17 -9.74 -4.51
C LEU A 54 -2.74 -8.88 -5.69
N LEU A 55 -2.60 -9.46 -6.88
CA LEU A 55 -2.28 -8.73 -8.11
C LEU A 55 -3.33 -8.98 -9.19
N ASN A 56 -3.69 -7.92 -9.91
CA ASN A 56 -4.66 -7.99 -11.00
C ASN A 56 -4.04 -8.66 -12.23
N ALA A 57 -4.62 -9.80 -12.64
CA ALA A 57 -4.17 -10.56 -13.80
C ALA A 57 -4.83 -10.14 -15.12
N VAL A 58 -5.93 -9.37 -15.07
CA VAL A 58 -6.79 -9.07 -16.23
C VAL A 58 -6.54 -7.68 -16.77
N SER A 59 -6.67 -6.68 -15.90
CA SER A 59 -6.65 -5.27 -16.29
C SER A 59 -5.95 -4.39 -15.25
N PRO A 60 -4.64 -4.62 -14.97
CA PRO A 60 -3.93 -3.76 -14.05
C PRO A 60 -3.85 -2.33 -14.61
N LYS A 61 -4.16 -1.34 -13.76
CA LYS A 61 -4.11 0.09 -14.14
C LYS A 61 -2.68 0.62 -14.26
N GLN A 62 -1.71 -0.14 -13.78
CA GLN A 62 -0.29 0.18 -13.83
C GLN A 62 0.45 -0.95 -14.54
N GLU A 63 1.32 -0.59 -15.48
CA GLU A 63 2.09 -1.55 -16.29
C GLU A 63 3.23 -2.19 -15.50
N ASN A 64 3.88 -1.41 -14.61
CA ASN A 64 4.98 -1.90 -13.80
C ASN A 64 4.47 -2.67 -12.58
N LEU A 65 4.22 -3.96 -12.76
CA LEU A 65 3.76 -4.82 -11.66
C LEU A 65 4.83 -5.09 -10.60
N GLU A 66 6.12 -4.90 -10.89
CA GLU A 66 7.16 -4.92 -9.86
C GLU A 66 6.97 -3.76 -8.86
N GLU A 67 6.60 -2.57 -9.36
CA GLU A 67 6.31 -1.42 -8.51
C GLU A 67 5.08 -1.67 -7.63
N VAL A 68 4.02 -2.23 -8.20
CA VAL A 68 2.81 -2.61 -7.44
C VAL A 68 3.15 -3.63 -6.36
N LEU A 69 3.88 -4.67 -6.71
CA LEU A 69 4.30 -5.71 -5.76
C LEU A 69 5.09 -5.14 -4.58
N VAL A 70 6.09 -4.30 -4.85
CA VAL A 70 6.92 -3.69 -3.80
C VAL A 70 6.11 -2.74 -2.94
N HIS A 71 5.18 -2.00 -3.52
CA HIS A 71 4.24 -1.13 -2.81
C HIS A 71 3.41 -1.92 -1.78
N GLU A 72 2.80 -3.03 -2.20
CA GLU A 72 2.01 -3.86 -1.28
C GLU A 72 2.87 -4.50 -0.17
N LEU A 73 4.06 -4.98 -0.52
CA LEU A 73 5.00 -5.49 0.49
C LEU A 73 5.50 -4.41 1.46
N MET A 74 5.55 -3.15 1.02
CA MET A 74 5.93 -2.03 1.88
C MET A 74 4.85 -1.72 2.92
N HIS A 75 3.56 -1.88 2.59
CA HIS A 75 2.49 -1.82 3.58
C HIS A 75 2.71 -2.84 4.70
N LEU A 76 3.08 -4.08 4.37
CA LEU A 76 3.40 -5.09 5.37
C LEU A 76 4.58 -4.69 6.25
N LYS A 77 5.59 -4.04 5.67
CA LYS A 77 6.77 -3.56 6.41
C LYS A 77 6.43 -2.45 7.40
N LEU A 78 5.50 -1.58 7.04
CA LEU A 78 5.05 -0.45 7.87
C LEU A 78 3.85 -0.81 8.77
N TYR A 79 3.32 -2.02 8.65
CA TYR A 79 2.10 -2.44 9.34
C TYR A 79 2.10 -2.24 10.86
N PRO A 80 3.21 -2.46 11.60
CA PRO A 80 3.24 -2.17 13.04
C PRO A 80 3.00 -0.69 13.36
N LEU A 81 3.49 0.23 12.50
CA LEU A 81 3.25 1.67 12.66
C LEU A 81 1.81 2.03 12.29
N ASP A 82 1.29 1.44 11.24
CA ASP A 82 -0.10 1.57 10.80
C ASP A 82 -1.06 1.19 11.95
N GLN A 83 -0.91 0.01 12.51
CA GLN A 83 -1.79 -0.50 13.57
C GLN A 83 -1.75 0.32 14.86
N VAL A 84 -0.58 0.80 15.28
CA VAL A 84 -0.51 1.66 16.47
C VAL A 84 -1.15 3.02 16.22
N THR A 85 -1.02 3.55 15.00
CA THR A 85 -1.62 4.84 14.65
C THR A 85 -3.14 4.74 14.54
N GLU A 86 -3.67 3.71 13.90
CA GLU A 86 -5.11 3.45 13.88
C GLU A 86 -5.69 3.30 15.28
N ALA A 87 -5.04 2.52 16.14
CA ALA A 87 -5.46 2.34 17.53
C ALA A 87 -5.47 3.66 18.31
N LEU A 88 -4.48 4.53 18.09
CA LEU A 88 -4.45 5.86 18.70
C LEU A 88 -5.59 6.75 18.20
N ILE A 89 -5.88 6.74 16.90
CA ILE A 89 -7.00 7.51 16.33
C ILE A 89 -8.32 7.01 16.92
N GLN A 90 -8.56 5.71 16.90
CA GLN A 90 -9.78 5.09 17.42
C GLN A 90 -9.98 5.33 18.93
N SER A 91 -8.89 5.41 19.69
CA SER A 91 -8.95 5.63 21.14
C SER A 91 -9.20 7.08 21.54
N ASN A 92 -8.86 8.04 20.67
CA ASN A 92 -8.92 9.46 21.00
C ASN A 92 -10.06 10.23 20.33
N PHE A 93 -10.69 9.64 19.32
CA PHE A 93 -11.76 10.28 18.55
C PHE A 93 -12.96 9.36 18.44
N GLU A 94 -14.16 9.92 18.59
CA GLU A 94 -15.39 9.22 18.30
C GLU A 94 -15.49 8.91 16.80
N GLU A 95 -15.79 7.66 16.46
CA GLU A 95 -15.94 7.23 15.07
C GLU A 95 -16.97 8.09 14.33
N GLY A 96 -16.61 8.56 13.15
CA GLY A 96 -17.44 9.44 12.33
C GLY A 96 -17.40 10.93 12.72
N SER A 97 -16.77 11.31 13.85
CA SER A 97 -16.54 12.70 14.20
C SER A 97 -15.61 13.41 13.22
N ASN A 98 -15.61 14.74 13.23
CA ASN A 98 -14.71 15.52 12.38
C ASN A 98 -13.23 15.31 12.75
N GLY A 99 -12.93 15.19 14.03
CA GLY A 99 -11.58 14.85 14.51
C GLY A 99 -11.11 13.50 14.03
N TYR A 100 -11.99 12.49 14.09
CA TYR A 100 -11.71 11.15 13.57
C TYR A 100 -11.40 11.18 12.07
N LYS A 101 -12.29 11.80 11.28
CA LYS A 101 -12.14 11.90 9.82
C LYS A 101 -10.84 12.61 9.43
N LEU A 102 -10.51 13.73 10.09
CA LEU A 102 -9.28 14.47 9.84
C LEU A 102 -8.04 13.65 10.17
N ALA A 103 -8.01 13.04 11.36
CA ALA A 103 -6.86 12.26 11.81
C ALA A 103 -6.65 11.02 10.93
N TYR A 104 -7.73 10.29 10.63
CA TYR A 104 -7.67 9.09 9.81
C TYR A 104 -7.27 9.41 8.37
N HIS A 105 -7.86 10.45 7.78
CA HIS A 105 -7.56 10.85 6.39
C HIS A 105 -6.12 11.34 6.25
N GLY A 106 -5.67 12.20 7.17
CA GLY A 106 -4.29 12.67 7.18
C GLY A 106 -3.28 11.54 7.39
N PHE A 107 -3.57 10.62 8.27
CA PHE A 107 -2.75 9.43 8.47
C PHE A 107 -2.67 8.58 7.21
N PHE A 108 -3.82 8.22 6.64
CA PHE A 108 -3.87 7.34 5.47
C PHE A 108 -3.17 7.93 4.24
N GLU A 109 -3.40 9.22 3.95
CA GLU A 109 -2.71 9.89 2.84
C GLU A 109 -1.19 9.94 3.05
N THR A 110 -0.74 10.19 4.29
CA THR A 110 0.69 10.22 4.62
C THR A 110 1.31 8.83 4.53
N LEU A 111 0.59 7.80 4.97
CA LEU A 111 1.02 6.41 4.84
C LEU A 111 1.22 6.02 3.38
N GLU A 112 0.22 6.28 2.53
CA GLU A 112 0.29 5.98 1.09
C GLU A 112 1.46 6.69 0.40
N GLN A 113 1.68 7.97 0.72
CA GLN A 113 2.83 8.71 0.19
C GLN A 113 4.16 8.11 0.66
N THR A 114 4.26 7.77 1.93
CA THR A 114 5.47 7.17 2.50
C THR A 114 5.76 5.81 1.85
N VAL A 115 4.75 4.98 1.69
CA VAL A 115 4.85 3.70 0.99
C VAL A 115 5.33 3.90 -0.44
N GLU A 116 4.73 4.83 -1.18
CA GLU A 116 5.08 5.11 -2.58
C GLU A 116 6.52 5.62 -2.72
N GLU A 117 6.94 6.57 -1.89
CA GLU A 117 8.31 7.11 -1.91
C GLU A 117 9.35 6.04 -1.58
N LEU A 118 9.13 5.25 -0.52
CA LEU A 118 10.01 4.15 -0.17
C LEU A 118 10.07 3.09 -1.27
N THR A 119 8.93 2.75 -1.86
CA THR A 119 8.84 1.83 -3.00
C THR A 119 9.75 2.29 -4.14
N LYS A 120 9.64 3.56 -4.54
CA LYS A 120 10.46 4.13 -5.62
C LYS A 120 11.93 4.16 -5.26
N CYS A 121 12.28 4.54 -4.03
CA CYS A 121 13.68 4.50 -3.57
C CYS A 121 14.27 3.10 -3.69
N PHE A 122 13.57 2.06 -3.23
CA PHE A 122 14.04 0.69 -3.34
C PHE A 122 14.13 0.20 -4.78
N LEU A 123 13.16 0.56 -5.62
CA LEU A 123 13.17 0.17 -7.03
C LEU A 123 14.28 0.86 -7.83
N LEU A 124 14.58 2.13 -7.56
CA LEU A 124 15.69 2.83 -8.21
C LEU A 124 17.03 2.14 -7.94
N GLU A 125 17.20 1.59 -6.75
CA GLU A 125 18.44 0.88 -6.41
C GLU A 125 18.41 -0.58 -6.87
N PHE A 126 17.34 -1.31 -6.59
CA PHE A 126 17.31 -2.77 -6.69
C PHE A 126 16.30 -3.32 -7.70
N GLY A 127 15.41 -2.49 -8.24
CA GLY A 127 14.37 -2.91 -9.18
C GLY A 127 14.93 -3.33 -10.55
N GLU A 128 14.25 -4.24 -11.19
CA GLU A 128 14.55 -4.62 -12.57
C GLU A 128 13.89 -3.67 -13.56
N ASN A 129 12.67 -3.21 -13.24
CA ASN A 129 11.96 -2.24 -14.04
C ASN A 129 12.08 -0.83 -13.41
N LYS A 130 12.83 0.05 -14.06
CA LYS A 130 13.05 1.44 -13.64
C LYS A 130 12.00 2.42 -14.21
N ASN A 131 11.02 1.94 -14.95
CA ASN A 131 9.91 2.76 -15.42
C ASN A 131 8.87 2.92 -14.31
N LEU A 132 9.12 3.89 -13.44
CA LEU A 132 8.30 4.15 -12.27
C LEU A 132 7.14 5.09 -12.60
N SER A 133 6.03 4.89 -11.92
CA SER A 133 4.87 5.76 -12.04
C SER A 133 5.17 7.17 -11.51
N PHE A 134 4.47 8.16 -12.05
CA PHE A 134 4.59 9.54 -11.60
C PHE A 134 3.21 10.07 -11.18
N GLY A 135 3.16 10.74 -10.02
CA GLY A 135 1.93 11.35 -9.51
C GLY A 135 0.84 10.36 -9.12
N ARG A 136 1.19 9.10 -8.86
CA ARG A 136 0.26 8.03 -8.52
C ARG A 136 -0.48 8.25 -7.20
N CYS A 137 0.25 8.70 -6.20
CA CYS A 137 -0.34 9.14 -4.95
C CYS A 137 -0.76 10.59 -5.10
N GLY A 138 -1.83 10.90 -5.72
CA GLY A 138 -2.41 12.22 -5.86
C GLY A 138 -1.61 13.42 -5.33
N THR A 139 -1.96 14.58 -5.66
CA THR A 139 -1.43 15.76 -4.99
C THR A 139 -1.82 15.69 -3.51
N GLN A 140 -0.83 15.71 -2.64
CA GLN A 140 -1.09 15.90 -1.22
C GLN A 140 -2.03 17.09 -1.07
N LYS A 141 -3.18 16.88 -0.48
CA LYS A 141 -4.07 17.98 -0.17
C LYS A 141 -3.32 18.95 0.74
N THR A 142 -3.35 20.22 0.40
CA THR A 142 -2.80 21.24 1.25
C THR A 142 -3.54 21.23 2.59
N PHE A 143 -2.89 21.71 3.64
CA PHE A 143 -3.54 21.88 4.95
C PHE A 143 -4.88 22.65 4.84
N THR A 144 -4.93 23.66 3.97
CA THR A 144 -6.13 24.43 3.69
C THR A 144 -7.24 23.57 3.07
N GLU A 145 -6.92 22.71 2.10
CA GLU A 145 -7.92 21.83 1.47
C GLU A 145 -8.43 20.76 2.43
N LEU A 146 -7.58 20.26 3.33
CA LEU A 146 -8.00 19.36 4.42
C LEU A 146 -8.91 20.12 5.42
N TYR A 147 -8.61 21.39 5.67
CA TYR A 147 -9.36 22.24 6.61
C TYR A 147 -10.68 22.72 6.02
N ASP A 148 -10.72 23.08 4.73
CA ASP A 148 -11.95 23.50 4.05
C ASP A 148 -13.00 22.39 4.05
N GLY A 149 -12.58 21.13 3.97
CA GLY A 149 -13.45 19.98 4.14
C GLY A 149 -14.09 19.88 5.55
N LEU A 150 -13.49 20.54 6.56
CA LEU A 150 -14.01 20.58 7.94
C LEU A 150 -14.93 21.75 8.20
N ASN A 151 -14.75 22.88 7.50
CA ASN A 151 -15.58 24.08 7.67
C ASN A 151 -17.00 23.91 7.11
N ASN A 152 -17.24 22.90 6.30
CA ASN A 152 -18.55 22.56 5.73
C ASN A 152 -19.32 21.52 6.55
N LEU A 153 -18.91 21.28 7.79
CA LEU A 153 -19.48 20.26 8.66
C LEU A 153 -20.27 20.86 9.84
N GLU A 154 -20.67 22.16 9.75
CA GLU A 154 -21.63 22.80 10.65
C GLU A 154 -23.07 22.38 10.35
#